data_79136f67657c6cdc5f114a1700755d34
#
_entry.id   79136f67657c6cdc5f114a1700755d34
#
_cell.length_a   1.000
_cell.length_b   1.000
_cell.length_c   1.000
_cell.angle_alpha   90.00
_cell.angle_beta   90.00
_cell.angle_gamma   90.00
#
_symmetry.space_group_name_H-M   'P 1'
#
loop_
_entity.id
_entity.type
_entity.pdbx_description
1 polymer ?
#
loop_
_entity_poly.entity_id
_entity_poly.type
_entity_poly.pdbx_seq_one_letter_code
_entity_poly.pdbx_strand_id
1 'polypeptide(L)' 'MVGTFYAAGSPTAKPFVQVGDDVKEGQVLCIIEAMKMMNQIESDRAGKVTAIMVKNGEAVEFGQPLFVVE' A
#
# COMPACT_ATOMS: atom_id res chain seq x y z
N MET A 1 4.31 7.68 14.84
CA MET A 1 4.36 6.64 13.79
C MET A 1 3.16 5.73 13.94
N VAL A 2 2.40 5.55 12.87
CA VAL A 2 1.24 4.66 12.91
C VAL A 2 1.67 3.22 12.68
N GLY A 3 2.58 2.98 11.73
CA GLY A 3 3.01 1.62 11.43
C GLY A 3 4.12 1.59 10.40
N THR A 4 4.33 0.41 9.85
CA THR A 4 5.36 0.15 8.83
C THR A 4 4.68 -0.30 7.55
N PHE A 5 5.08 0.30 6.43
CA PHE A 5 4.52 -0.01 5.11
C PHE A 5 5.21 -1.24 4.51
N TYR A 6 4.41 -2.18 4.03
CA TYR A 6 4.90 -3.31 3.25
C TYR A 6 4.17 -3.38 1.92
N ALA A 7 4.94 -3.40 0.83
CA ALA A 7 4.38 -3.43 -0.52
C ALA A 7 3.88 -4.81 -0.92
N ALA A 8 4.27 -5.85 -0.20
CA ALA A 8 3.95 -7.24 -0.51
C ALA A 8 3.56 -7.98 0.75
N GLY A 9 2.96 -9.17 0.58
CA GLY A 9 2.51 -9.98 1.70
C GLY A 9 3.62 -10.69 2.45
N SER A 10 4.80 -10.78 1.87
CA SER A 10 5.98 -11.38 2.52
C SER A 10 7.25 -10.81 1.88
N PRO A 11 8.43 -10.98 2.53
CA PRO A 11 9.67 -10.45 1.97
C PRO A 11 10.05 -10.99 0.60
N THR A 12 9.55 -12.19 0.25
CA THR A 12 9.87 -12.83 -1.02
C THR A 12 8.74 -12.75 -2.04
N ALA A 13 7.60 -12.18 -1.66
CA ALA A 13 6.45 -12.07 -2.56
C ALA A 13 6.60 -10.84 -3.46
N LYS A 14 5.90 -10.87 -4.59
CA LYS A 14 5.82 -9.70 -5.47
C LYS A 14 4.94 -8.64 -4.82
N PRO A 15 5.20 -7.34 -5.10
CA PRO A 15 4.32 -6.29 -4.62
C PRO A 15 2.89 -6.50 -5.09
N PHE A 16 1.93 -6.08 -4.27
CA PHE A 16 0.51 -6.16 -4.64
C PHE A 16 0.22 -5.32 -5.89
N VAL A 17 0.85 -4.16 -6.00
CA VAL A 17 0.68 -3.26 -7.15
C VAL A 17 2.00 -2.56 -7.45
N GLN A 18 2.10 -2.08 -8.70
CA GLN A 18 3.24 -1.29 -9.15
C GLN A 18 2.70 -0.08 -9.91
N VAL A 19 3.55 0.93 -10.08
CA VAL A 19 3.19 2.09 -10.90
C VAL A 19 2.83 1.62 -12.30
N GLY A 20 1.68 2.06 -12.81
CA GLY A 20 1.16 1.65 -14.10
C GLY A 20 0.09 0.58 -14.03
N ASP A 21 -0.09 -0.06 -12.87
CA ASP A 21 -1.12 -1.09 -12.73
C ASP A 21 -2.51 -0.46 -12.64
N ASP A 22 -3.49 -1.16 -13.18
CA ASP A 22 -4.89 -0.83 -12.98
C ASP A 22 -5.38 -1.51 -11.72
N VAL A 23 -6.13 -0.78 -10.90
CA VAL A 23 -6.69 -1.30 -9.65
C VAL A 23 -8.19 -1.10 -9.64
N LYS A 24 -8.86 -1.93 -8.85
CA LYS A 24 -10.31 -1.86 -8.65
C LYS A 24 -10.59 -1.47 -7.22
N GLU A 25 -11.78 -0.89 -6.99
CA GLU A 25 -12.24 -0.61 -5.63
C GLU A 25 -12.23 -1.91 -4.81
N GLY A 26 -11.66 -1.85 -3.62
CA GLY A 26 -11.54 -3.01 -2.74
C GLY A 26 -10.31 -3.87 -2.97
N GLN A 27 -9.53 -3.57 -4.00
CA GLN A 27 -8.29 -4.33 -4.26
C GLN A 27 -7.22 -3.95 -3.24
N VAL A 28 -6.52 -4.97 -2.70
CA VAL A 28 -5.45 -4.74 -1.73
C VAL A 28 -4.27 -4.07 -2.40
N LEU A 29 -3.81 -2.97 -1.82
CA LEU A 29 -2.68 -2.18 -2.34
C LEU A 29 -1.40 -2.42 -1.55
N CYS A 30 -1.51 -2.62 -0.25
CA CYS A 30 -0.35 -2.77 0.63
C CYS A 30 -0.79 -3.31 1.98
N ILE A 31 0.19 -3.53 2.85
CA ILE A 31 -0.05 -3.90 4.23
C ILE A 31 0.62 -2.87 5.11
N ILE A 32 -0.07 -2.44 6.16
CA ILE A 32 0.49 -1.60 7.22
C ILE A 32 0.54 -2.45 8.48
N GLU A 33 1.75 -2.69 8.99
CA GLU A 33 1.92 -3.37 10.25
C GLU A 33 1.94 -2.35 11.38
N ALA A 34 1.01 -2.48 12.30
CA ALA A 34 0.92 -1.59 13.45
C ALA A 34 0.45 -2.39 14.65
N MET A 35 1.09 -2.19 15.80
CA MET A 35 0.69 -2.83 17.06
C MET A 35 0.58 -4.35 16.93
N LYS A 36 1.55 -4.96 16.23
CA LYS A 36 1.62 -6.41 15.97
C LYS A 36 0.49 -6.95 15.11
N MET A 37 -0.23 -6.07 14.41
CA MET A 37 -1.30 -6.46 13.50
C MET A 37 -0.94 -6.08 12.07
N MET A 38 -1.26 -6.98 11.15
CA MET A 38 -1.03 -6.76 9.72
C MET A 38 -2.35 -6.30 9.11
N ASN A 39 -2.44 -5.03 8.74
CA ASN A 39 -3.67 -4.45 8.20
C ASN A 39 -3.55 -4.31 6.69
N GLN A 40 -4.47 -4.94 5.96
CA GLN A 40 -4.53 -4.80 4.51
C GLN A 40 -5.22 -3.48 4.17
N ILE A 41 -4.56 -2.71 3.31
CA ILE A 41 -5.10 -1.44 2.84
C ILE A 41 -5.65 -1.65 1.44
N GLU A 42 -6.92 -1.31 1.25
CA GLU A 42 -7.62 -1.52 -0.01
C GLU A 42 -7.84 -0.20 -0.72
N SER A 43 -7.92 -0.26 -2.04
CA SER A 43 -8.21 0.93 -2.83
C SER A 43 -9.66 1.36 -2.62
N ASP A 44 -9.89 2.66 -2.45
CA ASP A 44 -11.22 3.23 -2.33
C ASP A 44 -11.81 3.62 -3.69
N ARG A 45 -11.08 3.36 -4.78
CA ARG A 45 -11.52 3.70 -6.13
C ARG A 45 -10.87 2.79 -7.16
N ALA A 46 -11.46 2.75 -8.35
CA ALA A 46 -10.85 2.10 -9.51
C ALA A 46 -10.04 3.14 -10.28
N GLY A 47 -8.94 2.72 -10.88
CA GLY A 47 -8.09 3.60 -11.65
C GLY A 47 -6.71 3.01 -11.85
N LYS A 48 -5.78 3.87 -12.24
CA LYS A 48 -4.38 3.48 -12.47
C LYS A 48 -3.49 4.05 -11.38
N VAL A 49 -2.59 3.24 -10.87
CA VAL A 49 -1.59 3.69 -9.90
C VAL A 49 -0.54 4.51 -10.65
N THR A 50 -0.49 5.81 -10.37
CA THR A 50 0.45 6.71 -11.05
C THR A 50 1.66 7.03 -10.19
N ALA A 51 1.57 6.84 -8.88
CA ALA A 51 2.71 7.03 -7.98
C ALA A 51 2.54 6.20 -6.73
N ILE A 52 3.66 5.74 -6.19
CA ILE A 52 3.75 5.09 -4.89
C ILE A 52 4.69 5.96 -4.06
N MET A 53 4.15 6.54 -2.99
CA MET A 53 4.80 7.61 -2.25
C MET A 53 5.66 7.10 -1.09
N VAL A 54 5.70 5.78 -0.88
CA VAL A 54 6.38 5.16 0.26
C VAL A 54 7.18 3.96 -0.23
N LYS A 55 8.31 3.70 0.40
CA LYS A 55 9.14 2.54 0.09
C LYS A 55 8.82 1.42 1.07
N ASN A 56 9.02 0.18 0.60
CA ASN A 56 8.83 -1.00 1.43
C ASN A 56 9.69 -0.91 2.70
N GLY A 57 9.07 -1.14 3.84
CA GLY A 57 9.77 -1.10 5.12
C GLY A 57 9.84 0.27 5.78
N GLU A 58 9.30 1.32 5.14
CA GLU A 58 9.31 2.66 5.74
C GLU A 58 8.23 2.82 6.79
N ALA A 59 8.51 3.67 7.77
CA ALA A 59 7.52 4.09 8.76
C ALA A 59 6.54 5.06 8.11
N VAL A 60 5.26 4.92 8.46
CA VAL A 60 4.20 5.79 7.95
C VAL A 60 3.42 6.41 9.10
N GLU A 61 2.83 7.56 8.82
CA GLU A 61 2.07 8.34 9.77
C GLU A 61 0.60 8.39 9.35
N PHE A 62 -0.26 8.75 10.30
CA PHE A 62 -1.67 8.94 10.01
C PHE A 62 -1.84 10.09 9.01
N GLY A 63 -2.65 9.86 7.97
CA GLY A 63 -2.91 10.88 6.95
C GLY A 63 -1.84 11.01 5.88
N GLN A 64 -0.76 10.21 5.96
CA GLN A 64 0.30 10.27 4.96
C GLN A 64 -0.15 9.66 3.65
N PRO A 65 0.06 10.33 2.52
CA PRO A 65 -0.25 9.73 1.21
C PRO A 65 0.62 8.51 0.95
N LEU A 66 0.02 7.43 0.47
CA LEU A 66 0.73 6.19 0.15
C LEU A 66 0.76 5.94 -1.35
N PHE A 67 -0.38 6.14 -2.02
CA PHE A 67 -0.53 5.90 -3.45
C PHE A 67 -1.29 7.05 -4.10
N VAL A 68 -1.03 7.25 -5.38
CA VAL A 68 -1.87 8.11 -6.22
C VAL A 68 -2.54 7.22 -7.24
N VAL A 69 -3.88 7.24 -7.26
CA VAL A 69 -4.69 6.46 -8.21
C VAL A 69 -5.52 7.44 -9.02
N GLU A 70 -5.37 7.41 -10.33
CA GLU A 70 -6.08 8.32 -11.23
C GLU A 70 -6.99 7.61 -12.22
#